data_6922acb5edd065507e1d4772968013f0
#
_entry.id   6922acb5edd065507e1d4772968013f0
#
_cell.length_a   1.000
_cell.length_b   1.000
_cell.length_c   1.000
_cell.angle_alpha   90.00
_cell.angle_beta   90.00
_cell.angle_gamma   90.00
#
_symmetry.space_group_name_H-M   'P 1'
#
loop_
_entity.id
_entity.type
_entity.pdbx_description
1 polymer ?
#
loop_
_entity_poly.entity_id
_entity_poly.type
_entity_poly.pdbx_seq_one_letter_code
_entity_poly.pdbx_strand_id
1 'polypeptide(L)'
;MNTINLCACTPAGLIAARSEAFAREDFGFIYDSYHSESIFRRQFTAREDYLTFGRESLGQEYRIVSCQVLAEHVDPYESQVVFLIEMKVHGKLQRYAELAWLRCENAAWRYHRGQKMTAEELPENPHELSFSDFAKLDPATIF
;
A
#
# COMPACT_ATOMS: atom_id res chain seq x y z
N MET A 1 19.22 -13.76 -7.78
CA MET A 1 19.08 -13.17 -7.26
C MET A 1 18.18 -12.61 -7.30
N ASN A 2 17.55 -12.55 -7.10
CA ASN A 2 16.94 -11.87 -7.20
C ASN A 2 16.16 -11.45 -6.31
N THR A 3 16.68 -10.95 -5.44
CA THR A 3 16.06 -9.98 -4.65
C THR A 3 15.34 -9.06 -5.54
N ILE A 4 14.07 -8.86 -5.29
CA ILE A 4 13.34 -7.84 -5.96
C ILE A 4 14.15 -6.59 -5.78
N ASN A 5 14.65 -6.11 -6.88
CA ASN A 5 15.39 -4.87 -6.88
C ASN A 5 14.39 -3.74 -6.80
N LEU A 6 14.15 -3.23 -5.60
CA LEU A 6 13.22 -2.11 -5.41
C LEU A 6 13.61 -0.90 -6.25
N CYS A 7 14.90 -0.75 -6.55
CA CYS A 7 15.36 0.34 -7.39
C CYS A 7 14.86 0.24 -8.82
N ALA A 8 14.57 -0.95 -9.30
CA ALA A 8 14.09 -1.17 -10.66
C ALA A 8 12.59 -1.04 -10.77
N CYS A 9 11.88 -0.92 -9.63
CA CYS A 9 10.43 -0.79 -9.64
C CYS A 9 10.01 0.65 -9.83
N THR A 10 8.96 0.85 -10.64
CA THR A 10 8.26 2.13 -10.66
C THR A 10 7.44 2.25 -9.37
N PRO A 11 6.95 3.45 -9.04
CA PRO A 11 6.04 3.58 -7.91
C PRO A 11 4.83 2.65 -8.01
N ALA A 12 4.19 2.59 -9.18
CA ALA A 12 3.07 1.67 -9.40
C ALA A 12 3.51 0.22 -9.26
N GLY A 13 4.70 -0.11 -9.73
CA GLY A 13 5.25 -1.46 -9.60
C GLY A 13 5.47 -1.86 -8.16
N LEU A 14 5.89 -0.93 -7.31
CA LEU A 14 6.03 -1.21 -5.88
C LEU A 14 4.67 -1.53 -5.24
N ILE A 15 3.64 -0.77 -5.59
CA ILE A 15 2.30 -1.03 -5.07
C ILE A 15 1.83 -2.43 -5.48
N ALA A 16 2.02 -2.79 -6.75
CA ALA A 16 1.64 -4.13 -7.21
C ALA A 16 2.43 -5.22 -6.49
N ALA A 17 3.74 -5.02 -6.30
CA ALA A 17 4.58 -5.98 -5.61
C ALA A 17 4.17 -6.17 -4.14
N ARG A 18 3.80 -5.07 -3.47
CA ARG A 18 3.32 -5.12 -2.09
C ARG A 18 2.01 -5.93 -2.00
N SER A 19 1.10 -5.71 -2.96
CA SER A 19 -0.15 -6.45 -3.01
C SER A 19 0.08 -7.95 -3.19
N GLU A 20 0.97 -8.32 -4.09
CA GLU A 20 1.32 -9.72 -4.30
C GLU A 20 1.99 -10.33 -3.07
N ALA A 21 2.87 -9.56 -2.43
CA ALA A 21 3.56 -10.02 -1.22
C ALA A 21 2.54 -10.27 -0.11
N PHE A 22 1.57 -9.39 0.06
CA PHE A 22 0.52 -9.58 1.06
C PHE A 22 -0.28 -10.85 0.76
N ALA A 23 -0.63 -11.07 -0.52
CA ALA A 23 -1.38 -12.25 -0.93
C ALA A 23 -0.61 -13.55 -0.66
N ARG A 24 0.72 -13.51 -0.73
CA ARG A 24 1.58 -14.66 -0.43
C ARG A 24 2.01 -14.72 1.03
N GLU A 25 1.56 -13.76 1.84
CA GLU A 25 1.96 -13.64 3.24
C GLU A 25 3.47 -13.42 3.41
N ASP A 26 4.06 -12.71 2.45
CA ASP A 26 5.46 -12.31 2.51
C ASP A 26 5.55 -10.98 3.27
N PHE A 27 5.38 -11.07 4.58
CA PHE A 27 5.37 -9.87 5.44
C PHE A 27 6.74 -9.23 5.57
N GLY A 28 7.80 -10.01 5.31
CA GLY A 28 9.15 -9.44 5.26
C GLY A 28 9.29 -8.42 4.15
N PHE A 29 8.80 -8.74 2.96
CA PHE A 29 8.82 -7.80 1.85
C PHE A 29 7.98 -6.56 2.18
N ILE A 30 6.80 -6.75 2.76
CA ILE A 30 5.95 -5.63 3.16
C ILE A 30 6.70 -4.69 4.10
N TYR A 31 7.30 -5.25 5.15
CA TYR A 31 8.06 -4.45 6.12
C TYR A 31 9.20 -3.68 5.45
N ASP A 32 9.98 -4.39 4.64
CA ASP A 32 11.15 -3.80 3.99
C ASP A 32 10.79 -2.75 2.95
N SER A 33 9.56 -2.78 2.43
CA SER A 33 9.10 -1.82 1.43
C SER A 33 8.66 -0.48 2.03
N TYR A 34 8.56 -0.37 3.35
CA TYR A 34 8.24 0.89 4.00
C TYR A 34 9.46 1.79 4.10
N HIS A 35 9.23 3.08 3.92
CA HIS A 35 10.26 4.10 4.16
C HIS A 35 10.63 4.10 5.64
N SER A 36 11.92 4.33 5.95
CA SER A 36 12.40 4.29 7.33
C SER A 36 11.74 5.35 8.22
N GLU A 37 11.25 6.44 7.63
CA GLU A 37 10.60 7.52 8.37
C GLU A 37 9.07 7.45 8.31
N SER A 38 8.51 6.35 7.81
CA SER A 38 7.07 6.19 7.75
C SER A 38 6.47 6.05 9.15
N ILE A 39 5.20 6.41 9.28
CA ILE A 39 4.48 6.23 10.55
C ILE A 39 4.48 4.76 10.95
N PHE A 40 4.31 3.88 9.97
CA PHE A 40 4.31 2.44 10.20
C PHE A 40 5.60 1.98 10.89
N ARG A 41 6.77 2.45 10.43
CA ARG A 41 8.07 2.04 10.99
C ARG A 41 8.27 2.57 12.40
N ARG A 42 7.55 3.61 12.78
CA ARG A 42 7.57 4.10 14.17
C ARG A 42 6.74 3.21 15.08
N GLN A 43 5.71 2.58 14.55
CA GLN A 43 4.86 1.67 15.32
C GLN A 43 5.50 0.28 15.45
N PHE A 44 6.13 -0.18 14.38
CA PHE A 44 6.81 -1.48 14.36
C PHE A 44 8.31 -1.23 14.20
N THR A 45 8.98 -0.91 15.30
CA THR A 45 10.43 -0.62 15.24
C THR A 45 11.24 -1.88 15.05
N ALA A 46 10.73 -3.03 15.49
CA ALA A 46 11.39 -4.31 15.31
C ALA A 46 10.70 -5.10 14.20
N ARG A 47 11.47 -5.48 13.18
CA ARG A 47 10.97 -6.23 12.04
C ARG A 47 10.26 -7.51 12.46
N GLU A 48 10.83 -8.23 13.41
CA GLU A 48 10.27 -9.51 13.86
C GLU A 48 8.89 -9.36 14.49
N ASP A 49 8.62 -8.24 15.15
CA ASP A 49 7.31 -7.99 15.74
C ASP A 49 6.25 -7.90 14.65
N TYR A 50 6.56 -7.24 13.53
CA TYR A 50 5.62 -7.17 12.42
C TYR A 50 5.43 -8.52 11.75
N LEU A 51 6.51 -9.29 11.58
CA LEU A 51 6.40 -10.60 10.96
C LEU A 51 5.49 -11.52 11.78
N THR A 52 5.62 -11.47 13.09
CA THR A 52 4.76 -12.26 13.99
C THR A 52 3.32 -11.80 13.87
N PHE A 53 3.08 -10.50 13.92
CA PHE A 53 1.73 -9.94 13.79
C PHE A 53 1.11 -10.32 12.46
N GLY A 54 1.89 -10.25 11.37
CA GLY A 54 1.40 -10.63 10.04
C GLY A 54 0.97 -12.08 9.98
N ARG A 55 1.81 -12.97 10.47
CA ARG A 55 1.51 -14.41 10.43
C ARG A 55 0.33 -14.79 11.32
N GLU A 56 0.20 -14.16 12.48
CA GLU A 56 -0.80 -14.55 13.47
C GLU A 56 -2.15 -13.86 13.27
N SER A 57 -2.15 -12.69 12.66
CA SER A 57 -3.37 -11.89 12.52
C SER A 57 -3.72 -11.57 11.08
N LEU A 58 -2.84 -10.84 10.39
CA LEU A 58 -3.17 -10.31 9.06
C LEU A 58 -3.44 -11.40 8.03
N GLY A 59 -2.59 -12.42 8.00
CA GLY A 59 -2.72 -13.49 7.01
C GLY A 59 -3.96 -14.35 7.19
N GLN A 60 -4.52 -14.37 8.40
CA GLN A 60 -5.71 -15.17 8.70
C GLN A 60 -7.00 -14.40 8.48
N GLU A 61 -6.98 -13.09 8.67
CA GLU A 61 -8.18 -12.26 8.63
C GLU A 61 -8.40 -11.55 7.31
N TYR A 62 -7.31 -11.29 6.57
CA TYR A 62 -7.36 -10.48 5.37
C TYR A 62 -6.75 -11.23 4.19
N ARG A 63 -7.45 -11.22 3.06
CA ARG A 63 -6.95 -11.85 1.83
C ARG A 63 -7.17 -10.90 0.66
N ILE A 64 -6.09 -10.49 0.00
CA ILE A 64 -6.17 -9.66 -1.20
C ILE A 64 -6.72 -10.49 -2.35
N VAL A 65 -7.76 -10.00 -3.01
CA VAL A 65 -8.33 -10.60 -4.21
C VAL A 65 -7.75 -9.95 -5.45
N SER A 66 -7.68 -8.61 -5.47
CA SER A 66 -7.13 -7.89 -6.61
C SER A 66 -6.62 -6.53 -6.18
N CYS A 67 -5.67 -6.02 -6.96
CA CYS A 67 -5.14 -4.66 -6.81
C CYS A 67 -5.03 -4.06 -8.21
N GLN A 68 -5.69 -2.94 -8.43
CA GLN A 68 -5.65 -2.26 -9.72
C GLN A 68 -5.11 -0.85 -9.53
N VAL A 69 -4.00 -0.55 -10.20
CA VAL A 69 -3.46 0.81 -10.20
C VAL A 69 -4.30 1.66 -11.16
N LEU A 70 -4.79 2.79 -10.66
CA LEU A 70 -5.67 3.68 -11.43
C LEU A 70 -4.94 4.92 -11.94
N ALA A 71 -3.98 5.44 -11.18
CA ALA A 71 -3.24 6.63 -11.57
C ALA A 71 -1.87 6.63 -10.93
N GLU A 72 -0.90 7.24 -11.59
CA GLU A 72 0.47 7.32 -11.10
C GLU A 72 1.04 8.69 -11.46
N HIS A 73 1.69 9.34 -10.50
CA HIS A 73 2.43 10.58 -10.73
C HIS A 73 3.84 10.39 -10.21
N VAL A 74 4.82 10.47 -11.09
CA VAL A 74 6.21 10.20 -10.75
C VAL A 74 7.01 11.48 -10.71
N ASP A 75 7.59 11.77 -9.54
CA ASP A 75 8.55 12.84 -9.35
C ASP A 75 9.84 12.24 -8.82
N PRO A 76 10.99 12.92 -9.00
CA PRO A 76 12.26 12.36 -8.54
C PRO A 76 12.34 12.11 -7.05
N TYR A 77 11.62 12.86 -6.24
CA TYR A 77 11.71 12.77 -4.78
C TYR A 77 10.53 12.05 -4.16
N GLU A 78 9.31 12.40 -4.55
CA GLU A 78 8.11 11.80 -4.00
C GLU A 78 7.13 11.54 -5.11
N SER A 79 6.60 10.32 -5.16
CA SER A 79 5.63 9.93 -6.16
C SER A 79 4.31 9.56 -5.50
N GLN A 80 3.25 9.54 -6.29
CA GLN A 80 1.90 9.21 -5.83
C GLN A 80 1.30 8.13 -6.70
N VAL A 81 0.56 7.22 -6.07
CA VAL A 81 -0.16 6.15 -6.79
C VAL A 81 -1.55 6.03 -6.20
N VAL A 82 -2.56 6.03 -7.07
CA VAL A 82 -3.94 5.74 -6.69
C VAL A 82 -4.25 4.32 -7.13
N PHE A 83 -4.80 3.52 -6.22
CA PHE A 83 -5.13 2.13 -6.57
C PHE A 83 -6.39 1.68 -5.85
N LEU A 84 -7.03 0.67 -6.44
CA LEU A 84 -8.26 0.07 -5.94
C LEU A 84 -7.94 -1.35 -5.48
N ILE A 85 -8.35 -1.67 -4.27
CA ILE A 85 -8.13 -2.99 -3.68
C ILE A 85 -9.46 -3.69 -3.47
N GLU A 86 -9.52 -4.96 -3.86
CA GLU A 86 -10.57 -5.87 -3.42
C GLU A 86 -9.95 -6.88 -2.48
N MET A 87 -10.55 -7.08 -1.33
CA MET A 87 -10.06 -8.06 -0.36
C MET A 87 -11.20 -8.72 0.37
N LYS A 88 -10.93 -9.90 0.89
CA LYS A 88 -11.84 -10.57 1.81
C LYS A 88 -11.40 -10.27 3.23
N VAL A 89 -12.31 -9.78 4.04
CA VAL A 89 -12.10 -9.52 5.46
C VAL A 89 -13.08 -10.39 6.21
N HIS A 90 -12.56 -11.35 6.95
CA HIS A 90 -13.39 -12.34 7.65
C HIS A 90 -14.39 -13.01 6.70
N GLY A 91 -13.93 -13.34 5.50
CA GLY A 91 -14.74 -14.02 4.48
C GLY A 91 -15.66 -13.13 3.67
N LYS A 92 -15.75 -11.83 3.97
CA LYS A 92 -16.60 -10.90 3.24
C LYS A 92 -15.79 -10.05 2.28
N LEU A 93 -16.26 -9.94 1.04
CA LEU A 93 -15.60 -9.13 0.03
C LEU A 93 -15.80 -7.65 0.33
N GLN A 94 -14.71 -6.89 0.36
CA GLN A 94 -14.74 -5.45 0.56
C GLN A 94 -13.83 -4.78 -0.46
N ARG A 95 -14.19 -3.55 -0.84
CA ARG A 95 -13.36 -2.72 -1.71
C ARG A 95 -13.00 -1.44 -1.00
N TYR A 96 -11.82 -0.94 -1.28
CA TYR A 96 -11.41 0.40 -0.88
C TYR A 96 -10.39 0.92 -1.89
N ALA A 97 -10.23 2.23 -1.93
CA ALA A 97 -9.20 2.86 -2.74
C ALA A 97 -8.19 3.52 -1.82
N GLU A 98 -7.00 3.71 -2.33
CA GLU A 98 -5.93 4.34 -1.56
C GLU A 98 -5.10 5.24 -2.46
N LEU A 99 -4.71 6.38 -1.91
CA LEU A 99 -3.65 7.21 -2.47
C LEU A 99 -2.42 6.98 -1.62
N ALA A 100 -1.36 6.47 -2.24
CA ALA A 100 -0.09 6.24 -1.56
C ALA A 100 0.93 7.28 -1.97
N TRP A 101 1.72 7.77 -1.01
CA TRP A 101 2.90 8.59 -1.26
C TRP A 101 4.13 7.74 -1.05
N LEU A 102 5.01 7.73 -2.05
CA LEU A 102 6.25 6.98 -2.01
C LEU A 102 7.43 7.92 -2.09
N ARG A 103 8.49 7.62 -1.37
CA ARG A 103 9.72 8.40 -1.39
C ARG A 103 10.90 7.52 -1.70
N CYS A 104 11.91 8.11 -2.35
CA CYS A 104 13.15 7.40 -2.60
C CYS A 104 13.97 7.30 -1.32
N GLU A 105 14.51 6.11 -1.08
CA GLU A 105 15.44 5.87 0.01
C GLU A 105 16.43 4.81 -0.46
N ASN A 106 17.72 5.12 -0.41
CA ASN A 106 18.77 4.22 -0.91
C ASN A 106 18.49 3.78 -2.35
N ALA A 107 18.14 4.76 -3.20
CA ALA A 107 17.88 4.58 -4.63
C ALA A 107 16.69 3.65 -4.92
N ALA A 108 15.76 3.51 -4.00
CA ALA A 108 14.57 2.68 -4.18
C ALA A 108 13.32 3.43 -3.73
N TRP A 109 12.21 3.16 -4.41
CA TRP A 109 10.93 3.67 -3.98
C TRP A 109 10.48 2.90 -2.74
N ARG A 110 9.99 3.64 -1.74
CA ARG A 110 9.49 3.08 -0.48
C ARG A 110 8.17 3.72 -0.13
N TYR A 111 7.27 2.96 0.46
CA TYR A 111 5.97 3.44 0.89
C TYR A 111 6.15 4.34 2.11
N HIS A 112 5.70 5.59 2.00
CA HIS A 112 5.88 6.55 3.08
C HIS A 112 4.60 6.76 3.89
N ARG A 113 3.49 7.01 3.22
CA ARG A 113 2.19 7.21 3.86
C ARG A 113 1.06 6.98 2.87
N GLY A 114 -0.15 6.83 3.39
CA GLY A 114 -1.30 6.60 2.53
C GLY A 114 -2.55 7.28 3.06
N GLN A 115 -3.53 7.41 2.18
CA GLN A 115 -4.85 7.90 2.53
C GLN A 115 -5.88 6.96 1.93
N LYS A 116 -6.78 6.48 2.77
CA LYS A 116 -7.72 5.44 2.39
C LYS A 116 -9.10 6.02 2.15
N MET A 117 -9.73 5.60 1.08
CA MET A 117 -11.12 5.89 0.78
C MET A 117 -11.91 4.60 1.02
N THR A 118 -12.77 4.60 2.03
CA THR A 118 -13.50 3.40 2.44
C THR A 118 -14.56 3.01 1.42
N ALA A 119 -15.11 1.81 1.56
CA ALA A 119 -16.15 1.31 0.67
C ALA A 119 -17.35 2.27 0.60
N GLU A 120 -17.69 2.89 1.72
CA GLU A 120 -18.82 3.82 1.79
C GLU A 120 -18.53 5.14 1.09
N GLU A 121 -17.27 5.54 1.00
CA GLU A 121 -16.85 6.77 0.37
C GLU A 121 -16.60 6.60 -1.13
N LEU A 122 -16.52 5.37 -1.62
CA LEU A 122 -16.23 5.10 -3.03
C LEU A 122 -17.33 5.65 -3.92
N PRO A 123 -16.98 6.28 -5.07
CA PRO A 123 -17.97 6.71 -6.03
C PRO A 123 -18.60 5.51 -6.73
N GLU A 124 -19.66 5.77 -7.49
CA GLU A 124 -20.36 4.72 -8.24
C GLU A 124 -19.41 4.00 -9.21
N ASN A 125 -18.51 4.74 -9.83
CA ASN A 125 -17.51 4.15 -10.73
C ASN A 125 -16.10 4.39 -10.14
N PRO A 126 -15.63 3.52 -9.24
CA PRO A 126 -14.34 3.73 -8.59
C PRO A 126 -13.14 3.61 -9.53
N HIS A 127 -13.32 3.04 -10.73
CA HIS A 127 -12.23 2.90 -11.68
C HIS A 127 -11.80 4.24 -12.30
N GLU A 128 -12.58 5.30 -12.09
CA GLU A 128 -12.28 6.62 -12.61
C GLU A 128 -11.64 7.54 -11.55
N LEU A 129 -11.33 7.01 -10.38
CA LEU A 129 -10.71 7.80 -9.31
C LEU A 129 -9.36 8.36 -9.73
N SER A 130 -9.08 9.59 -9.26
CA SER A 130 -7.83 10.27 -9.51
C SER A 130 -7.37 10.97 -8.21
N PHE A 131 -6.23 11.65 -8.29
CA PHE A 131 -5.65 12.32 -7.12
C PHE A 131 -6.61 13.36 -6.51
N SER A 132 -7.34 14.08 -7.36
CA SER A 132 -8.23 15.15 -6.88
C SER A 132 -9.36 14.63 -6.01
N ASP A 133 -9.75 13.38 -6.19
CA ASP A 133 -10.82 12.78 -5.37
C ASP A 133 -10.38 12.61 -3.93
N PHE A 134 -9.09 12.36 -3.72
CA PHE A 134 -8.53 12.20 -2.38
C PHE A 134 -8.31 13.55 -1.68
N ALA A 135 -8.16 14.63 -2.45
CA ALA A 135 -8.00 15.95 -1.87
C ALA A 135 -9.23 16.42 -1.10
N LYS A 136 -10.39 15.81 -1.37
CA LYS A 136 -11.64 16.14 -0.69
C LYS A 136 -11.81 15.42 0.64
N LEU A 137 -10.97 14.41 0.91
CA LEU A 137 -11.05 13.64 2.15
C LEU A 137 -10.40 14.39 3.30
N ASP A 138 -10.81 14.02 4.53
CA ASP A 138 -10.24 14.61 5.73
C ASP A 138 -8.76 14.23 5.82
N PRO A 139 -7.83 15.23 5.93
CA PRO A 139 -6.41 14.93 6.10
C PRO A 139 -6.09 14.04 7.30
N ALA A 140 -6.96 13.97 8.29
CA ALA A 140 -6.77 13.09 9.44
C ALA A 140 -6.83 11.60 9.08
N THR A 141 -7.30 11.27 7.87
CA THR A 141 -7.35 9.87 7.40
C THR A 141 -6.03 9.39 6.81
N ILE A 142 -5.02 10.26 6.73
CA ILE A 142 -3.67 9.89 6.26
C ILE A 142 -2.98 9.07 7.33
N PHE A 143 -2.35 7.96 6.92
CA PHE A 143 -1.68 7.06 7.85
C PHE A 143 -0.28 6.68 7.36
#